data_73ca6c45a176980e9708a383aadee875
#
_entry.id   73ca6c45a176980e9708a383aadee875
#
_cell.length_a   1.000
_cell.length_b   1.000
_cell.length_c   1.000
_cell.angle_alpha   90.00
_cell.angle_beta   90.00
_cell.angle_gamma   90.00
#
_symmetry.space_group_name_H-M   'P 1'
#
loop_
_entity.id
_entity.type
_entity.pdbx_description
1 polymer ?
#
loop_
_entity_poly.entity_id
_entity_poly.type
_entity_poly.pdbx_seq_one_letter_code
_entity_poly.pdbx_strand_id
1 'polypeptide(L)'
;MDRRQKMTARDIVNDYSEMDLYRVIRDYGEDKFAKNIAKHIVAARGINPIETTGQLTEIIRASIPMKYQKKSGHPAKRTFQAIRIELNRELDVLKNSLDDMIEILNPGGRLCIITFHSLEDRIVKSAFKKNENPCTCPPDFPVCVCGKVSKGCVVTRKPILPSEEELEYNSRSKSAKLRIFERR
;
A
#
# COMPACT_ATOMS: atom_id res chain seq x y z
N MET A 1 0.21 4.32 -15.23
CA MET A 1 -1.25 4.05 -15.27
C MET A 1 -1.58 3.52 -16.66
N ASP A 2 -2.17 2.34 -16.73
CA ASP A 2 -2.55 1.73 -18.01
C ASP A 2 -3.82 2.41 -18.55
N ARG A 3 -3.69 3.12 -19.66
CA ARG A 3 -4.81 3.81 -20.33
C ARG A 3 -5.80 2.85 -21.02
N ARG A 4 -5.47 1.56 -21.08
CA ARG A 4 -6.34 0.51 -21.66
C ARG A 4 -7.33 -0.07 -20.65
N GLN A 5 -7.21 0.26 -19.38
CA GLN A 5 -8.17 -0.17 -18.35
C GLN A 5 -9.53 0.49 -18.60
N LYS A 6 -10.59 -0.33 -18.59
CA LYS A 6 -11.96 0.16 -18.74
C LYS A 6 -12.45 0.92 -17.51
N MET A 7 -12.03 0.49 -16.31
CA MET A 7 -12.39 1.13 -15.04
C MET A 7 -11.54 2.38 -14.81
N THR A 8 -12.17 3.42 -14.29
CA THR A 8 -11.55 4.70 -13.93
C THR A 8 -11.74 5.00 -12.43
N ALA A 9 -10.98 5.96 -11.91
CA ALA A 9 -11.20 6.46 -10.55
C ALA A 9 -12.61 7.07 -10.36
N ARG A 10 -13.18 7.63 -11.44
CA ARG A 10 -14.55 8.14 -11.47
C ARG A 10 -15.55 7.02 -11.21
N ASP A 11 -15.37 5.86 -11.84
CA ASP A 11 -16.27 4.71 -11.68
C ASP A 11 -16.20 4.17 -10.25
N ILE A 12 -15.02 4.09 -9.65
CA ILE A 12 -14.87 3.71 -8.23
C ILE A 12 -15.69 4.66 -7.34
N VAL A 13 -15.57 5.98 -7.55
CA VAL A 13 -16.23 6.98 -6.71
C VAL A 13 -17.75 6.98 -6.92
N ASN A 14 -18.22 6.80 -8.17
CA ASN A 14 -19.64 6.94 -8.49
C ASN A 14 -20.41 5.61 -8.43
N ASP A 15 -19.79 4.45 -8.65
CA ASP A 15 -20.50 3.19 -8.83
C ASP A 15 -20.31 2.20 -7.67
N TYR A 16 -19.19 2.28 -6.91
CA TYR A 16 -18.96 1.37 -5.78
C TYR A 16 -20.02 1.56 -4.69
N SER A 17 -20.40 0.45 -4.02
CA SER A 17 -21.28 0.54 -2.84
C SER A 17 -20.61 1.34 -1.70
N GLU A 18 -21.40 1.84 -0.75
CA GLU A 18 -20.87 2.50 0.45
C GLU A 18 -19.89 1.58 1.21
N MET A 19 -20.22 0.29 1.27
CA MET A 19 -19.40 -0.71 1.95
C MET A 19 -18.06 -0.94 1.20
N ASP A 20 -18.07 -0.98 -0.13
CA ASP A 20 -16.86 -1.14 -0.92
C ASP A 20 -15.97 0.10 -0.84
N LEU A 21 -16.55 1.30 -0.93
CA LEU A 21 -15.81 2.54 -0.70
C LEU A 21 -15.20 2.60 0.70
N TYR A 22 -15.97 2.23 1.72
CA TYR A 22 -15.46 2.14 3.09
C TYR A 22 -14.28 1.18 3.18
N ARG A 23 -14.40 -0.04 2.60
CA ARG A 23 -13.33 -1.04 2.58
C ARG A 23 -12.07 -0.49 1.91
N VAL A 24 -12.20 0.08 0.71
CA VAL A 24 -11.10 0.66 -0.05
C VAL A 24 -10.39 1.77 0.75
N ILE A 25 -11.14 2.72 1.29
CA ILE A 25 -10.57 3.85 2.02
C ILE A 25 -9.94 3.41 3.35
N ARG A 26 -10.54 2.43 4.05
CA ARG A 26 -10.01 1.86 5.30
C ARG A 26 -8.74 1.09 5.05
N ASP A 27 -8.76 0.14 4.09
CA ASP A 27 -7.70 -0.85 3.93
C ASP A 27 -6.51 -0.29 3.15
N TYR A 28 -6.74 0.55 2.15
CA TYR A 28 -5.69 1.14 1.32
C TYR A 28 -5.32 2.57 1.69
N GLY A 29 -6.24 3.32 2.29
CA GLY A 29 -5.98 4.66 2.80
C GLY A 29 -5.49 4.67 4.25
N GLU A 30 -5.72 3.59 5.01
CA GLU A 30 -5.51 3.53 6.45
C GLU A 30 -6.14 4.77 7.15
N ASP A 31 -7.31 5.22 6.65
CA ASP A 31 -7.97 6.43 7.13
C ASP A 31 -9.02 6.10 8.20
N LYS A 32 -8.85 6.68 9.37
CA LYS A 32 -9.76 6.49 10.50
C LYS A 32 -11.16 7.04 10.26
N PHE A 33 -11.32 7.95 9.30
CA PHE A 33 -12.61 8.51 8.91
C PHE A 33 -13.24 7.82 7.70
N ALA A 34 -12.68 6.68 7.27
CA ALA A 34 -13.11 5.95 6.07
C ALA A 34 -14.62 5.76 5.97
N LYS A 35 -15.27 5.38 7.09
CA LYS A 35 -16.73 5.19 7.13
C LYS A 35 -17.50 6.47 6.83
N ASN A 36 -17.08 7.57 7.45
CA ASN A 36 -17.73 8.86 7.26
C ASN A 36 -17.48 9.43 5.86
N ILE A 37 -16.26 9.24 5.33
CA ILE A 37 -15.91 9.63 3.97
C ILE A 37 -16.76 8.88 2.95
N ALA A 38 -16.86 7.54 3.06
CA ALA A 38 -17.68 6.73 2.17
C ALA A 38 -19.15 7.18 2.16
N LYS A 39 -19.73 7.40 3.36
CA LYS A 39 -21.12 7.91 3.51
C LYS A 39 -21.31 9.25 2.79
N HIS A 40 -20.38 10.19 2.95
CA HIS A 40 -20.49 11.52 2.33
C HIS A 40 -20.33 11.45 0.80
N ILE A 41 -19.45 10.57 0.28
CA ILE A 41 -19.31 10.34 -1.15
C ILE A 41 -20.64 9.83 -1.72
N VAL A 42 -21.23 8.79 -1.11
CA VAL A 42 -22.49 8.21 -1.57
C VAL A 42 -23.64 9.22 -1.50
N ALA A 43 -23.73 10.01 -0.44
CA ALA A 43 -24.74 11.06 -0.33
C ALA A 43 -24.59 12.15 -1.42
N ALA A 44 -23.35 12.60 -1.66
CA ALA A 44 -23.06 13.63 -2.65
C ALA A 44 -23.37 13.17 -4.08
N ARG A 45 -22.91 11.95 -4.47
CA ARG A 45 -23.16 11.42 -5.82
C ARG A 45 -24.63 11.10 -6.08
N GLY A 46 -25.43 10.87 -5.02
CA GLY A 46 -26.87 10.71 -5.14
C GLY A 46 -27.61 11.98 -5.58
N ILE A 47 -26.98 13.16 -5.44
CA ILE A 47 -27.48 14.43 -5.92
C ILE A 47 -26.93 14.73 -7.32
N ASN A 48 -25.62 14.69 -7.48
CA ASN A 48 -24.92 14.88 -8.75
C ASN A 48 -23.67 13.99 -8.82
N PRO A 49 -23.34 13.39 -9.97
CA PRO A 49 -22.12 12.64 -10.14
C PRO A 49 -20.87 13.46 -9.79
N ILE A 50 -19.90 12.82 -9.18
CA ILE A 50 -18.62 13.45 -8.82
C ILE A 50 -17.67 13.33 -10.02
N GLU A 51 -17.41 14.48 -10.68
CA GLU A 51 -16.66 14.51 -11.94
C GLU A 51 -15.21 14.97 -11.79
N THR A 52 -14.92 15.74 -10.74
CA THR A 52 -13.60 16.34 -10.57
C THR A 52 -12.94 15.98 -9.24
N THR A 53 -11.61 16.01 -9.24
CA THR A 53 -10.82 15.83 -8.00
C THR A 53 -11.09 16.92 -6.97
N GLY A 54 -11.45 18.13 -7.42
CA GLY A 54 -11.84 19.25 -6.55
C GLY A 54 -13.14 18.94 -5.78
N GLN A 55 -14.19 18.50 -6.49
CA GLN A 55 -15.45 18.07 -5.85
C GLN A 55 -15.21 16.99 -4.80
N LEU A 56 -14.46 15.94 -5.17
CA LEU A 56 -14.14 14.86 -4.23
C LEU A 56 -13.35 15.38 -3.01
N THR A 57 -12.42 16.31 -3.21
CA THR A 57 -11.64 16.90 -2.11
C THR A 57 -12.53 17.66 -1.13
N GLU A 58 -13.50 18.45 -1.59
CA GLU A 58 -14.42 19.18 -0.73
C GLU A 58 -15.33 18.23 0.05
N ILE A 59 -15.84 17.17 -0.57
CA ILE A 59 -16.65 16.14 0.08
C ILE A 59 -15.83 15.46 1.20
N ILE A 60 -14.59 15.08 0.93
CA ILE A 60 -13.71 14.47 1.92
C ILE A 60 -13.43 15.46 3.05
N ARG A 61 -13.14 16.72 2.73
CA ARG A 61 -12.90 17.75 3.74
C ARG A 61 -14.12 17.93 4.66
N ALA A 62 -15.31 17.99 4.11
CA ALA A 62 -16.55 18.10 4.88
C ALA A 62 -16.82 16.89 5.79
N SER A 63 -16.31 15.70 5.39
CA SER A 63 -16.49 14.47 6.17
C SER A 63 -15.54 14.35 7.37
N ILE A 64 -14.49 15.18 7.44
CA ILE A 64 -13.46 15.11 8.49
C ILE A 64 -13.65 16.28 9.46
N PRO A 65 -13.75 16.03 10.80
CA PRO A 65 -13.86 17.10 11.76
C PRO A 65 -12.71 18.10 11.71
N MET A 66 -13.00 19.41 11.81
CA MET A 66 -12.05 20.53 11.67
C MET A 66 -10.77 20.36 12.47
N LYS A 67 -10.85 19.84 13.70
CA LYS A 67 -9.69 19.61 14.59
C LYS A 67 -8.65 18.65 14.02
N TYR A 68 -9.03 17.79 13.07
CA TYR A 68 -8.14 16.81 12.45
C TYR A 68 -7.64 17.25 11.08
N GLN A 69 -8.28 18.22 10.44
CA GLN A 69 -7.88 18.71 9.11
C GLN A 69 -6.51 19.41 9.14
N LYS A 70 -6.20 20.13 10.21
CA LYS A 70 -4.95 20.91 10.34
C LYS A 70 -3.70 20.05 10.62
N LYS A 71 -3.85 18.82 11.12
CA LYS A 71 -2.74 17.98 11.60
C LYS A 71 -2.14 17.02 10.56
N SER A 72 -2.82 16.73 9.46
CA SER A 72 -2.49 15.60 8.59
C SER A 72 -2.07 15.96 7.16
N GLY A 73 -1.73 17.22 6.88
CA GLY A 73 -1.49 17.66 5.50
C GLY A 73 -2.78 17.69 4.68
N HIS A 74 -2.70 17.39 3.38
CA HIS A 74 -3.89 17.44 2.51
C HIS A 74 -4.92 16.37 2.91
N PRO A 75 -6.16 16.74 3.29
CA PRO A 75 -7.13 15.83 3.89
C PRO A 75 -7.51 14.65 2.99
N ALA A 76 -7.50 14.85 1.68
CA ALA A 76 -7.88 13.83 0.71
C ALA A 76 -6.73 12.92 0.27
N LYS A 77 -5.48 13.14 0.75
CA LYS A 77 -4.30 12.39 0.30
C LYS A 77 -4.49 10.87 0.44
N ARG A 78 -5.01 10.42 1.59
CA ARG A 78 -5.20 8.99 1.89
C ARG A 78 -6.30 8.37 1.03
N THR A 79 -7.40 9.09 0.81
CA THR A 79 -8.49 8.63 -0.05
C THR A 79 -8.05 8.52 -1.50
N PHE A 80 -7.31 9.50 -2.04
CA PHE A 80 -6.75 9.41 -3.38
C PHE A 80 -5.73 8.26 -3.51
N GLN A 81 -4.89 8.03 -2.51
CA GLN A 81 -4.01 6.86 -2.46
C GLN A 81 -4.81 5.56 -2.51
N ALA A 82 -5.88 5.45 -1.72
CA ALA A 82 -6.73 4.28 -1.68
C ALA A 82 -7.38 3.96 -3.03
N ILE A 83 -7.97 4.97 -3.68
CA ILE A 83 -8.58 4.84 -5.00
C ILE A 83 -7.53 4.43 -6.05
N ARG A 84 -6.31 4.98 -6.00
CA ARG A 84 -5.23 4.64 -6.92
C ARG A 84 -4.79 3.18 -6.74
N ILE A 85 -4.62 2.75 -5.51
CA ILE A 85 -4.22 1.36 -5.18
C ILE A 85 -5.28 0.38 -5.67
N GLU A 86 -6.56 0.66 -5.41
CA GLU A 86 -7.69 -0.17 -5.88
C GLU A 86 -7.70 -0.25 -7.41
N LEU A 87 -7.68 0.91 -8.08
CA LEU A 87 -7.75 1.00 -9.53
C LEU A 87 -6.63 0.25 -10.23
N ASN A 88 -5.39 0.42 -9.76
CA ASN A 88 -4.21 -0.17 -10.39
C ASN A 88 -3.87 -1.56 -9.82
N ARG A 89 -4.56 -2.03 -8.79
CA ARG A 89 -4.25 -3.28 -8.08
C ARG A 89 -2.79 -3.35 -7.63
N GLU A 90 -2.24 -2.20 -7.21
CA GLU A 90 -0.80 -2.03 -6.96
C GLU A 90 -0.25 -3.04 -5.95
N LEU A 91 -1.01 -3.31 -4.87
CA LEU A 91 -0.58 -4.24 -3.84
C LEU A 91 -0.64 -5.71 -4.29
N ASP A 92 -1.62 -6.08 -5.12
CA ASP A 92 -1.73 -7.44 -5.68
C ASP A 92 -0.56 -7.72 -6.62
N VAL A 93 -0.25 -6.76 -7.52
CA VAL A 93 0.87 -6.88 -8.46
C VAL A 93 2.18 -7.03 -7.68
N LEU A 94 2.43 -6.16 -6.68
CA LEU A 94 3.62 -6.27 -5.85
C LEU A 94 3.70 -7.63 -5.14
N LYS A 95 2.62 -8.04 -4.46
CA LYS A 95 2.58 -9.29 -3.70
C LYS A 95 2.85 -10.53 -4.58
N ASN A 96 2.28 -10.55 -5.78
CA ASN A 96 2.38 -11.69 -6.68
C ASN A 96 3.75 -11.77 -7.37
N SER A 97 4.45 -10.64 -7.57
CA SER A 97 5.75 -10.62 -8.25
C SER A 97 6.96 -10.91 -7.34
N LEU A 98 6.83 -10.75 -6.00
CA LEU A 98 7.97 -10.83 -5.09
C LEU A 98 8.63 -12.21 -5.04
N ASP A 99 7.84 -13.28 -5.00
CA ASP A 99 8.37 -14.64 -4.96
C ASP A 99 9.11 -14.98 -6.27
N ASP A 100 8.57 -14.56 -7.42
CA ASP A 100 9.19 -14.74 -8.74
C ASP A 100 10.48 -13.91 -8.88
N MET A 101 10.50 -12.67 -8.39
CA MET A 101 11.71 -11.84 -8.37
C MET A 101 12.84 -12.47 -7.58
N ILE A 102 12.52 -13.15 -6.46
CA ILE A 102 13.53 -13.87 -5.66
C ILE A 102 14.03 -15.11 -6.42
N GLU A 103 13.14 -15.82 -7.13
CA GLU A 103 13.50 -17.05 -7.85
C GLU A 103 14.48 -16.83 -9.01
N ILE A 104 14.36 -15.69 -9.71
CA ILE A 104 15.24 -15.39 -10.85
C ILE A 104 16.62 -14.87 -10.46
N LEU A 105 16.87 -14.57 -9.16
CA LEU A 105 18.19 -14.15 -8.72
C LEU A 105 19.19 -15.30 -8.74
N ASN A 106 20.42 -15.03 -9.09
CA ASN A 106 21.52 -15.95 -8.85
C ASN A 106 21.86 -16.02 -7.35
N PRO A 107 22.50 -17.12 -6.87
CA PRO A 107 23.06 -17.17 -5.52
C PRO A 107 23.97 -15.96 -5.24
N GLY A 108 23.78 -15.29 -4.10
CA GLY A 108 24.45 -14.03 -3.76
C GLY A 108 23.83 -12.79 -4.39
N GLY A 109 22.86 -12.94 -5.31
CA GLY A 109 22.10 -11.83 -5.90
C GLY A 109 21.21 -11.14 -4.87
N ARG A 110 21.01 -9.81 -5.02
CA ARG A 110 20.25 -8.99 -4.09
C ARG A 110 19.01 -8.38 -4.74
N LEU A 111 17.87 -8.54 -4.09
CA LEU A 111 16.63 -7.83 -4.41
C LEU A 111 16.51 -6.61 -3.51
N CYS A 112 16.61 -5.42 -4.11
CA CYS A 112 16.48 -4.13 -3.45
C CYS A 112 15.14 -3.50 -3.83
N ILE A 113 14.27 -3.23 -2.84
CA ILE A 113 12.94 -2.66 -3.08
C ILE A 113 12.79 -1.39 -2.27
N ILE A 114 12.41 -0.30 -2.96
CA ILE A 114 12.02 0.96 -2.33
C ILE A 114 10.49 1.03 -2.31
N THR A 115 9.93 1.28 -1.14
CA THR A 115 8.50 1.46 -0.92
C THR A 115 8.22 2.88 -0.41
N PHE A 116 7.04 3.43 -0.71
CA PHE A 116 6.67 4.80 -0.37
C PHE A 116 5.50 4.90 0.62
N HIS A 117 4.86 3.78 0.94
CA HIS A 117 3.81 3.75 1.97
C HIS A 117 3.84 2.46 2.79
N SER A 118 3.11 2.50 3.92
CA SER A 118 3.09 1.43 4.94
C SER A 118 2.65 0.08 4.41
N LEU A 119 1.70 0.04 3.48
CA LEU A 119 1.14 -1.21 2.94
C LEU A 119 2.15 -1.94 2.05
N GLU A 120 2.84 -1.22 1.16
CA GLU A 120 3.94 -1.79 0.35
C GLU A 120 5.04 -2.33 1.26
N ASP A 121 5.51 -1.53 2.22
CA ASP A 121 6.57 -1.93 3.15
C ASP A 121 6.20 -3.20 3.93
N ARG A 122 4.94 -3.32 4.34
CA ARG A 122 4.42 -4.51 5.04
C ARG A 122 4.45 -5.75 4.15
N ILE A 123 4.04 -5.62 2.89
CA ILE A 123 4.06 -6.72 1.91
C ILE A 123 5.48 -7.19 1.66
N VAL A 124 6.41 -6.27 1.34
CA VAL A 124 7.83 -6.61 1.09
C VAL A 124 8.46 -7.24 2.31
N LYS A 125 8.28 -6.66 3.51
CA LYS A 125 8.78 -7.22 4.77
C LYS A 125 8.27 -8.64 5.00
N SER A 126 6.98 -8.87 4.77
CA SER A 126 6.36 -10.19 4.99
C SER A 126 6.85 -11.22 3.98
N ALA A 127 6.99 -10.84 2.71
CA ALA A 127 7.51 -11.72 1.66
C ALA A 127 8.98 -12.10 1.91
N PHE A 128 9.83 -11.14 2.25
CA PHE A 128 11.23 -11.40 2.57
C PHE A 128 11.37 -12.31 3.79
N LYS A 129 10.60 -12.06 4.86
CA LYS A 129 10.60 -12.92 6.04
C LYS A 129 10.11 -14.34 5.74
N LYS A 130 9.08 -14.50 4.91
CA LYS A 130 8.57 -15.79 4.46
C LYS A 130 9.62 -16.58 3.68
N ASN A 131 10.37 -15.90 2.81
CA ASN A 131 11.43 -16.54 2.00
C ASN A 131 12.70 -16.83 2.81
N GLU A 132 12.99 -16.05 3.86
CA GLU A 132 14.07 -16.34 4.82
C GLU A 132 13.71 -17.52 5.71
N ASN A 133 12.48 -17.53 6.27
CA ASN A 133 12.00 -18.56 7.19
C ASN A 133 10.68 -19.14 6.68
N PRO A 134 10.70 -20.02 5.67
CA PRO A 134 9.49 -20.53 5.02
C PRO A 134 8.76 -21.60 5.84
N CYS A 135 9.31 -22.03 6.98
CA CYS A 135 8.73 -23.06 7.81
C CYS A 135 7.32 -22.69 8.28
N THR A 136 6.39 -23.64 8.15
CA THR A 136 4.97 -23.52 8.57
C THR A 136 4.60 -24.51 9.67
N CYS A 137 5.59 -25.24 10.22
CA CYS A 137 5.33 -26.14 11.36
C CYS A 137 4.94 -25.34 12.61
N PRO A 138 4.13 -25.89 13.51
CA PRO A 138 3.90 -25.31 14.82
C PRO A 138 5.22 -25.08 15.57
N PRO A 139 5.33 -23.99 16.34
CA PRO A 139 6.57 -23.67 17.09
C PRO A 139 7.05 -24.78 18.04
N ASP A 140 6.10 -25.56 18.58
CA ASP A 140 6.35 -26.63 19.57
C ASP A 140 6.75 -27.97 18.91
N PHE A 141 6.87 -28.02 17.58
CA PHE A 141 7.24 -29.23 16.89
C PHE A 141 8.76 -29.48 17.04
N PRO A 142 9.19 -30.63 17.55
CA PRO A 142 10.63 -30.88 17.83
C PRO A 142 11.49 -30.94 16.56
N VAL A 143 10.89 -31.30 15.43
CA VAL A 143 11.59 -31.38 14.11
C VAL A 143 10.70 -30.81 13.03
N CYS A 144 11.29 -30.02 12.13
CA CYS A 144 10.58 -29.49 10.97
C CYS A 144 10.22 -30.61 9.97
N VAL A 145 8.93 -30.78 9.69
CA VAL A 145 8.41 -31.79 8.75
C VAL A 145 7.84 -31.18 7.46
N CYS A 146 7.84 -29.85 7.31
CA CYS A 146 7.24 -29.20 6.13
C CYS A 146 8.12 -29.25 4.88
N GLY A 147 9.38 -29.63 4.99
CA GLY A 147 10.34 -29.72 3.87
C GLY A 147 10.67 -28.40 3.18
N LYS A 148 10.22 -27.26 3.70
CA LYS A 148 10.47 -25.94 3.10
C LYS A 148 11.89 -25.47 3.41
N VAL A 149 12.60 -25.03 2.38
CA VAL A 149 13.98 -24.55 2.47
C VAL A 149 14.02 -23.02 2.33
N SER A 150 14.87 -22.38 3.12
CA SER A 150 15.16 -20.95 3.01
C SER A 150 15.72 -20.61 1.64
N LYS A 151 15.20 -19.56 1.01
CA LYS A 151 15.70 -19.06 -0.27
C LYS A 151 16.80 -18.01 -0.12
N GLY A 152 17.05 -17.52 1.09
CA GLY A 152 18.04 -16.48 1.32
C GLY A 152 17.89 -15.82 2.68
N CYS A 153 18.41 -14.62 2.82
CA CYS A 153 18.36 -13.87 4.06
C CYS A 153 17.94 -12.41 3.88
N VAL A 154 17.27 -11.86 4.90
CA VAL A 154 16.93 -10.45 4.98
C VAL A 154 18.16 -9.66 5.42
N VAL A 155 18.76 -8.90 4.50
CA VAL A 155 19.94 -8.07 4.78
C VAL A 155 19.57 -6.89 5.68
N THR A 156 18.43 -6.25 5.41
CA THR A 156 17.96 -5.09 6.17
C THR A 156 16.81 -5.46 7.12
N ARG A 157 17.10 -5.82 8.37
CA ARG A 157 16.06 -6.08 9.38
C ARG A 157 15.19 -4.85 9.64
N LYS A 158 15.82 -3.66 9.71
CA LYS A 158 15.14 -2.36 9.69
C LYS A 158 15.27 -1.77 8.28
N PRO A 159 14.25 -1.07 7.76
CA PRO A 159 14.38 -0.41 6.47
C PRO A 159 15.45 0.67 6.54
N ILE A 160 16.20 0.86 5.44
CA ILE A 160 17.05 2.03 5.27
C ILE A 160 16.16 3.20 4.87
N LEU A 161 16.29 4.30 5.57
CA LEU A 161 15.56 5.55 5.32
C LEU A 161 16.45 6.51 4.54
N PRO A 162 15.89 7.50 3.82
CA PRO A 162 16.67 8.53 3.16
C PRO A 162 17.50 9.33 4.20
N SER A 163 18.68 9.76 3.80
CA SER A 163 19.53 10.65 4.60
C SER A 163 18.93 12.06 4.68
N GLU A 164 19.42 12.87 5.61
CA GLU A 164 19.02 14.30 5.70
C GLU A 164 19.37 15.04 4.41
N GLU A 165 20.55 14.79 3.86
CA GLU A 165 21.00 15.35 2.57
C GLU A 165 20.07 14.97 1.42
N GLU A 166 19.65 13.69 1.32
CA GLU A 166 18.65 13.24 0.34
C GLU A 166 17.31 13.97 0.52
N LEU A 167 16.88 14.20 1.77
CA LEU A 167 15.61 14.89 2.07
C LEU A 167 15.64 16.37 1.69
N GLU A 168 16.77 17.03 1.83
CA GLU A 168 16.98 18.41 1.41
C GLU A 168 16.90 18.54 -0.11
N TYR A 169 17.58 17.65 -0.83
CA TYR A 169 17.60 17.63 -2.28
C TYR A 169 16.31 17.11 -2.92
N ASN A 170 15.71 16.08 -2.31
CA ASN A 170 14.53 15.39 -2.81
C ASN A 170 13.49 15.16 -1.72
N SER A 171 12.69 16.17 -1.44
CA SER A 171 11.64 16.10 -0.41
C SER A 171 10.60 14.98 -0.65
N ARG A 172 10.50 14.43 -1.87
CA ARG A 172 9.60 13.31 -2.20
C ARG A 172 10.08 11.99 -1.62
N SER A 173 11.38 11.86 -1.30
CA SER A 173 11.95 10.66 -0.68
C SER A 173 11.53 10.47 0.79
N LYS A 174 10.89 11.45 1.43
CA LYS A 174 10.52 11.45 2.85
C LYS A 174 9.81 10.17 3.33
N SER A 175 9.06 9.52 2.48
CA SER A 175 8.32 8.29 2.82
C SER A 175 9.02 7.02 2.33
N ALA A 176 10.16 7.15 1.65
CA ALA A 176 10.90 6.03 1.08
C ALA A 176 11.47 5.11 2.15
N LYS A 177 11.39 3.81 1.89
CA LYS A 177 11.97 2.76 2.72
C LYS A 177 12.61 1.72 1.82
N LEU A 178 13.92 1.55 1.91
CA LEU A 178 14.64 0.52 1.19
C LEU A 178 14.74 -0.76 2.02
N ARG A 179 14.36 -1.89 1.41
CA ARG A 179 14.58 -3.24 1.95
C ARG A 179 15.38 -4.08 0.99
N ILE A 180 16.25 -4.91 1.55
CA ILE A 180 17.18 -5.75 0.78
C ILE A 180 17.06 -7.21 1.26
N PHE A 181 16.92 -8.11 0.29
CA PHE A 181 16.99 -9.57 0.46
C PHE A 181 18.10 -10.11 -0.40
N GLU A 182 18.90 -11.05 0.12
CA GLU A 182 19.97 -11.73 -0.60
C GLU A 182 19.64 -13.20 -0.77
N ARG A 183 19.66 -13.69 -2.01
CA ARG A 183 19.45 -15.09 -2.33
C ARG A 183 20.67 -15.94 -1.95
N ARG A 184 20.44 -17.11 -1.38
CA ARG A 184 21.44 -18.15 -1.13
C ARG A 184 21.44 -19.22 -2.20
#